data_6730d882c81c024692a32a6d331ab5e6
#
_entry.id   6730d882c81c024692a32a6d331ab5e6
#
_cell.length_a   1.000
_cell.length_b   1.000
_cell.length_c   1.000
_cell.angle_alpha   90.00
_cell.angle_beta   90.00
_cell.angle_gamma   90.00
#
_symmetry.space_group_name_H-M   'P 1'
#
loop_
_entity.id
_entity.type
_entity.pdbx_description
1 polymer ?
#
loop_
_entity_poly.entity_id
_entity_poly.type
_entity_poly.pdbx_seq_one_letter_code
_entity_poly.pdbx_strand_id
1 'polypeptide(L)'
;FHTIPQAGEYGNETWENGSSEYTGNTNSWTIMSADDELGLVYIPIGTPTNDWYGGKRLGDNLFAESLVAVRADTGERVWHFQTVHHGLWDYDLPAAPTLVDITVDGRPLKAVAQISKQGFTYVFDRITGEPVWPIEERAVPPSSVPGEVASPTQPFPTKPAPFEPQGIS
;
A
#
# COMPACT_ATOMS: atom_id res chain seq x y z
N PHE A 1 -15.72 -0.40 -4.45
CA PHE A 1 -14.46 0.17 -3.95
C PHE A 1 -13.80 1.04 -5.03
N HIS A 2 -13.43 2.26 -4.69
CA HIS A 2 -12.68 3.17 -5.56
C HIS A 2 -11.24 3.30 -5.05
N THR A 3 -10.27 3.17 -5.94
CA THR A 3 -8.84 3.31 -5.61
C THR A 3 -8.44 4.76 -5.32
N ILE A 4 -9.13 5.73 -5.94
CA ILE A 4 -9.14 7.14 -5.54
C ILE A 4 -10.53 7.40 -4.96
N PRO A 5 -10.64 7.61 -3.64
CA PRO A 5 -11.94 7.79 -2.99
C PRO A 5 -12.69 9.00 -3.50
N GLN A 6 -13.97 8.84 -3.75
CA GLN A 6 -14.87 9.94 -4.14
C GLN A 6 -15.29 10.77 -2.91
N ALA A 7 -15.86 11.95 -3.16
CA ALA A 7 -16.35 12.82 -2.09
C ALA A 7 -17.31 12.07 -1.15
N GLY A 8 -17.03 12.08 0.15
CA GLY A 8 -17.79 11.38 1.18
C GLY A 8 -17.38 9.93 1.43
N GLU A 9 -16.50 9.34 0.63
CA GLU A 9 -15.93 8.03 0.87
C GLU A 9 -14.75 8.11 1.83
N TYR A 10 -14.53 7.03 2.59
CA TYR A 10 -13.38 6.87 3.48
C TYR A 10 -12.07 6.99 2.70
N GLY A 11 -11.15 7.82 3.20
CA GLY A 11 -9.85 8.10 2.59
C GLY A 11 -9.85 9.33 1.66
N ASN A 12 -11.01 9.89 1.29
CA ASN A 12 -11.05 11.10 0.46
C ASN A 12 -10.39 12.30 1.15
N GLU A 13 -10.46 12.37 2.46
CA GLU A 13 -9.83 13.39 3.30
C GLU A 13 -8.29 13.39 3.23
N THR A 14 -7.69 12.29 2.78
CA THR A 14 -6.24 12.17 2.58
C THR A 14 -5.76 12.76 1.24
N TRP A 15 -6.67 13.26 0.43
CA TRP A 15 -6.43 13.96 -0.84
C TRP A 15 -6.72 15.44 -0.66
N GLU A 16 -5.74 16.19 -0.18
CA GLU A 16 -5.92 17.60 0.13
C GLU A 16 -6.23 18.45 -1.10
N ASN A 17 -6.89 19.58 -0.85
CA ASN A 17 -7.25 20.59 -1.86
C ASN A 17 -8.07 20.04 -3.06
N GLY A 18 -8.87 18.99 -2.81
CA GLY A 18 -9.70 18.37 -3.84
C GLY A 18 -8.92 17.60 -4.90
N SER A 19 -7.69 17.19 -4.59
CA SER A 19 -6.81 16.52 -5.56
C SER A 19 -7.34 15.17 -6.04
N SER A 20 -8.23 14.52 -5.31
CA SER A 20 -8.93 13.31 -5.75
C SER A 20 -9.79 13.51 -7.01
N GLU A 21 -10.22 14.74 -7.31
CA GLU A 21 -11.09 15.02 -8.45
C GLU A 21 -10.35 15.04 -9.79
N TYR A 22 -9.05 15.35 -9.79
CA TYR A 22 -8.26 15.51 -11.01
C TYR A 22 -7.05 14.59 -11.11
N THR A 23 -6.69 13.90 -10.01
CA THR A 23 -5.58 12.94 -10.03
C THR A 23 -6.05 11.66 -10.69
N GLY A 24 -5.18 11.07 -11.49
CA GLY A 24 -5.43 9.79 -12.14
C GLY A 24 -4.47 8.71 -11.66
N ASN A 25 -4.38 7.64 -12.43
CA ASN A 25 -3.60 6.45 -12.11
C ASN A 25 -4.13 5.74 -10.86
N THR A 26 -3.29 5.45 -9.87
CA THR A 26 -3.73 4.74 -8.65
C THR A 26 -4.48 3.45 -9.01
N ASN A 27 -3.92 2.70 -9.96
CA ASN A 27 -4.54 1.50 -10.51
C ASN A 27 -3.83 0.23 -10.02
N SER A 28 -4.44 -0.92 -10.27
CA SER A 28 -3.77 -2.21 -10.14
C SER A 28 -3.30 -2.65 -11.54
N TRP A 29 -2.05 -2.35 -11.88
CA TRP A 29 -1.47 -2.69 -13.16
C TRP A 29 -0.83 -4.09 -13.17
N THR A 30 -0.65 -4.69 -12.01
CA THR A 30 -0.14 -6.05 -11.86
C THR A 30 -1.27 -7.04 -11.54
N ILE A 31 -0.92 -8.32 -11.43
CA ILE A 31 -1.88 -9.39 -11.17
C ILE A 31 -2.38 -9.32 -9.72
N MET A 32 -3.68 -9.48 -9.53
CA MET A 32 -4.33 -9.65 -8.24
C MET A 32 -4.28 -11.12 -7.82
N SER A 33 -4.46 -11.39 -6.54
CA SER A 33 -4.64 -12.75 -6.01
C SER A 33 -6.01 -12.88 -5.33
N ALA A 34 -6.59 -14.06 -5.40
CA ALA A 34 -7.87 -14.34 -4.76
C ALA A 34 -7.78 -15.59 -3.88
N ASP A 35 -8.51 -15.57 -2.78
CA ASP A 35 -8.75 -16.71 -1.88
C ASP A 35 -10.20 -17.13 -1.97
N ASP A 36 -10.45 -18.24 -2.65
CA ASP A 36 -11.82 -18.75 -2.88
C ASP A 36 -12.50 -19.20 -1.58
N GLU A 37 -11.72 -19.70 -0.60
CA GLU A 37 -12.25 -20.14 0.69
C GLU A 37 -12.76 -18.95 1.53
N LEU A 38 -12.03 -17.83 1.48
CA LEU A 38 -12.37 -16.62 2.22
C LEU A 38 -13.28 -15.68 1.41
N GLY A 39 -13.41 -15.88 0.10
CA GLY A 39 -14.11 -14.97 -0.80
C GLY A 39 -13.47 -13.58 -0.86
N LEU A 40 -12.15 -13.50 -0.80
CA LEU A 40 -11.40 -12.25 -0.81
C LEU A 40 -10.53 -12.13 -2.05
N VAL A 41 -10.40 -10.90 -2.56
CA VAL A 41 -9.45 -10.51 -3.60
C VAL A 41 -8.48 -9.49 -3.02
N TYR A 42 -7.18 -9.72 -3.23
CA TYR A 42 -6.10 -8.85 -2.78
C TYR A 42 -5.58 -8.04 -3.96
N ILE A 43 -5.69 -6.73 -3.86
CA ILE A 43 -5.44 -5.77 -4.93
C ILE A 43 -4.21 -4.95 -4.58
N PRO A 44 -3.06 -5.13 -5.29
CA PRO A 44 -1.91 -4.25 -5.16
C PRO A 44 -2.14 -2.99 -5.97
N ILE A 45 -2.15 -1.83 -5.31
CA ILE A 45 -2.42 -0.53 -5.91
C ILE A 45 -1.12 0.25 -6.07
N GLY A 46 -0.96 0.89 -7.21
CA GLY A 46 0.21 1.67 -7.58
C GLY A 46 0.12 3.15 -7.22
N THR A 47 1.15 3.86 -7.65
CA THR A 47 1.36 5.29 -7.43
C THR A 47 0.32 6.16 -8.16
N PRO A 48 -0.10 7.30 -7.63
CA PRO A 48 -0.94 8.26 -8.34
C PRO A 48 -0.12 9.11 -9.34
N THR A 49 -0.78 9.71 -10.31
CA THR A 49 -0.20 10.74 -11.18
C THR A 49 0.10 12.02 -10.36
N ASN A 50 1.25 12.62 -10.45
CA ASN A 50 2.48 12.20 -11.14
C ASN A 50 3.32 11.31 -10.23
N ASP A 51 4.00 10.34 -10.84
CA ASP A 51 4.82 9.36 -10.11
C ASP A 51 6.02 9.99 -9.38
N TRP A 52 6.54 11.10 -9.90
CA TRP A 52 7.77 11.77 -9.46
C TRP A 52 7.57 13.14 -8.82
N TYR A 53 6.35 13.64 -8.74
CA TYR A 53 6.04 14.93 -8.16
C TYR A 53 4.68 14.94 -7.48
N GLY A 54 4.66 14.99 -6.16
CA GLY A 54 3.45 14.96 -5.34
C GLY A 54 2.84 16.33 -5.01
N GLY A 55 3.47 17.45 -5.39
CA GLY A 55 3.02 18.79 -4.99
C GLY A 55 1.64 19.22 -5.49
N LYS A 56 1.03 18.44 -6.40
CA LYS A 56 -0.35 18.66 -6.87
C LYS A 56 -1.39 17.79 -6.16
N ARG A 57 -0.98 16.89 -5.28
CA ARG A 57 -1.85 15.94 -4.59
C ARG A 57 -1.44 15.75 -3.14
N LEU A 58 -1.34 16.83 -2.37
CA LEU A 58 -0.92 16.80 -0.97
C LEU A 58 -1.80 15.87 -0.12
N GLY A 59 -1.27 15.44 1.01
CA GLY A 59 -1.86 14.44 1.88
C GLY A 59 -1.35 13.03 1.57
N ASP A 60 -1.77 12.02 2.34
CA ASP A 60 -1.25 10.64 2.23
C ASP A 60 -1.73 9.89 0.98
N ASN A 61 -2.75 10.41 0.28
CA ASN A 61 -3.30 9.89 -0.97
C ASN A 61 -3.79 8.42 -0.90
N LEU A 62 -4.57 8.09 0.12
CA LEU A 62 -5.15 6.74 0.24
C LEU A 62 -6.13 6.49 -0.93
N PHE A 63 -6.11 5.37 -1.64
CA PHE A 63 -5.40 4.09 -1.42
C PHE A 63 -4.19 3.88 -2.33
N ALA A 64 -3.48 4.92 -2.71
CA ALA A 64 -2.24 4.76 -3.45
C ALA A 64 -1.24 3.87 -2.69
N GLU A 65 -0.43 3.13 -3.43
CA GLU A 65 0.65 2.28 -2.92
C GLU A 65 0.20 1.41 -1.73
N SER A 66 -0.99 0.83 -1.86
CA SER A 66 -1.64 0.04 -0.82
C SER A 66 -1.93 -1.38 -1.28
N LEU A 67 -1.83 -2.33 -0.36
CA LEU A 67 -2.49 -3.62 -0.52
C LEU A 67 -3.89 -3.51 0.05
N VAL A 68 -4.89 -3.82 -0.77
CA VAL A 68 -6.31 -3.74 -0.39
C VAL A 68 -6.96 -5.10 -0.55
N ALA A 69 -7.66 -5.58 0.49
CA ALA A 69 -8.52 -6.74 0.40
C ALA A 69 -9.98 -6.33 0.26
N VAL A 70 -10.63 -6.88 -0.75
CA VAL A 70 -12.06 -6.67 -0.99
C VAL A 70 -12.81 -7.99 -1.03
N ARG A 71 -14.09 -7.96 -0.74
CA ARG A 71 -14.99 -9.10 -0.96
C ARG A 71 -15.16 -9.35 -2.45
N ALA A 72 -15.01 -10.60 -2.87
CA ALA A 72 -15.10 -10.97 -4.27
C ALA A 72 -16.53 -10.81 -4.84
N ASP A 73 -17.56 -10.95 -3.99
CA ASP A 73 -18.97 -10.90 -4.37
C ASP A 73 -19.54 -9.47 -4.42
N THR A 74 -19.03 -8.56 -3.59
CA THR A 74 -19.59 -7.19 -3.46
C THR A 74 -18.63 -6.09 -3.84
N GLY A 75 -17.32 -6.38 -3.87
CA GLY A 75 -16.29 -5.35 -4.03
C GLY A 75 -16.11 -4.46 -2.79
N GLU A 76 -16.73 -4.80 -1.66
CA GLU A 76 -16.58 -4.06 -0.42
C GLU A 76 -15.17 -4.25 0.17
N ARG A 77 -14.53 -3.15 0.57
CA ARG A 77 -13.23 -3.19 1.22
C ARG A 77 -13.33 -3.81 2.61
N VAL A 78 -12.54 -4.87 2.84
CA VAL A 78 -12.44 -5.55 4.14
C VAL A 78 -11.33 -4.93 4.98
N TRP A 79 -10.12 -4.81 4.41
CA TRP A 79 -9.00 -4.16 5.03
C TRP A 79 -8.05 -3.58 3.97
N HIS A 80 -7.10 -2.77 4.40
CA HIS A 80 -6.02 -2.26 3.57
C HIS A 80 -4.80 -1.95 4.42
N PHE A 81 -3.65 -1.88 3.78
CA PHE A 81 -2.43 -1.33 4.35
C PHE A 81 -1.71 -0.49 3.29
N GLN A 82 -1.44 0.77 3.61
CA GLN A 82 -0.68 1.67 2.75
C GLN A 82 0.82 1.47 3.02
N THR A 83 1.56 1.03 2.01
CA THR A 83 2.99 0.72 2.13
C THR A 83 3.89 1.93 1.91
N VAL A 84 3.36 3.01 1.34
CA VAL A 84 4.03 4.30 1.16
C VAL A 84 3.02 5.42 1.37
N HIS A 85 3.27 6.30 2.33
CA HIS A 85 2.49 7.52 2.53
C HIS A 85 2.98 8.59 1.59
N HIS A 86 2.05 9.23 0.85
CA HIS A 86 2.38 10.28 -0.10
C HIS A 86 3.55 9.94 -1.03
N GLY A 87 3.41 8.89 -1.83
CA GLY A 87 4.49 8.39 -2.68
C GLY A 87 5.03 9.44 -3.65
N LEU A 88 6.36 9.55 -3.73
CA LEU A 88 7.11 10.51 -4.55
C LEU A 88 8.15 9.83 -5.45
N TRP A 89 8.24 8.48 -5.39
CA TRP A 89 9.35 7.73 -5.99
C TRP A 89 8.89 6.55 -6.84
N ASP A 90 7.61 6.49 -7.20
CA ASP A 90 7.04 5.37 -7.97
C ASP A 90 7.28 4.00 -7.28
N TYR A 91 7.00 3.94 -5.98
CA TYR A 91 7.20 2.72 -5.17
C TYR A 91 5.99 1.77 -5.22
N ASP A 92 5.48 1.54 -6.41
CA ASP A 92 4.40 0.59 -6.65
C ASP A 92 4.58 -0.78 -5.99
N LEU A 93 3.49 -1.49 -5.87
CA LEU A 93 3.45 -2.92 -5.56
C LEU A 93 3.49 -3.72 -6.89
N PRO A 94 4.69 -4.18 -7.34
CA PRO A 94 4.91 -4.58 -8.73
C PRO A 94 4.56 -6.03 -9.05
N ALA A 95 4.07 -6.80 -8.06
CA ALA A 95 3.81 -8.22 -8.20
C ALA A 95 2.51 -8.65 -7.53
N ALA A 96 1.99 -9.80 -7.98
CA ALA A 96 0.83 -10.41 -7.34
C ALA A 96 1.08 -10.68 -5.85
N PRO A 97 0.13 -10.35 -4.95
CA PRO A 97 0.18 -10.79 -3.57
C PRO A 97 0.30 -12.31 -3.47
N THR A 98 1.26 -12.82 -2.73
CA THR A 98 1.48 -14.26 -2.58
C THR A 98 0.72 -14.78 -1.36
N LEU A 99 -0.26 -15.66 -1.59
CA LEU A 99 -0.99 -16.32 -0.51
C LEU A 99 -0.19 -17.51 0.00
N VAL A 100 0.07 -17.54 1.31
CA VAL A 100 0.84 -18.60 1.95
C VAL A 100 0.22 -19.00 3.28
N ASP A 101 0.33 -20.28 3.62
CA ASP A 101 0.02 -20.77 4.96
C ASP A 101 1.34 -20.99 5.69
N ILE A 102 1.56 -20.27 6.79
CA ILE A 102 2.80 -20.26 7.55
C ILE A 102 2.53 -20.59 9.02
N THR A 103 3.60 -20.93 9.73
CA THR A 103 3.55 -21.10 11.20
C THR A 103 4.46 -20.07 11.84
N VAL A 104 3.90 -19.22 12.70
CA VAL A 104 4.65 -18.20 13.44
C VAL A 104 4.46 -18.46 14.92
N ASP A 105 5.56 -18.63 15.64
CA ASP A 105 5.56 -18.95 17.08
C ASP A 105 4.65 -20.14 17.46
N GLY A 106 4.66 -21.17 16.59
CA GLY A 106 3.85 -22.39 16.77
C GLY A 106 2.37 -22.25 16.39
N ARG A 107 1.93 -21.11 15.88
CA ARG A 107 0.55 -20.86 15.46
C ARG A 107 0.43 -20.89 13.93
N PRO A 108 -0.46 -21.72 13.37
CA PRO A 108 -0.75 -21.67 11.95
C PRO A 108 -1.45 -20.35 11.58
N LEU A 109 -1.08 -19.76 10.46
CA LEU A 109 -1.59 -18.48 9.99
C LEU A 109 -1.79 -18.52 8.47
N LYS A 110 -2.95 -18.08 8.02
CA LYS A 110 -3.20 -17.78 6.62
C LYS A 110 -2.66 -16.38 6.35
N ALA A 111 -1.55 -16.28 5.62
CA ALA A 111 -0.88 -15.01 5.36
C ALA A 111 -0.95 -14.59 3.89
N VAL A 112 -0.80 -13.30 3.65
CA VAL A 112 -0.51 -12.72 2.34
C VAL A 112 0.79 -11.93 2.42
N ALA A 113 1.71 -12.21 1.49
CA ALA A 113 2.98 -11.52 1.36
C ALA A 113 2.97 -10.63 0.12
N GLN A 114 3.31 -9.36 0.30
CA GLN A 114 3.38 -8.36 -0.77
C GLN A 114 4.78 -7.76 -0.84
N ILE A 115 5.41 -7.86 -2.00
CA ILE A 115 6.66 -7.17 -2.27
C ILE A 115 6.41 -5.75 -2.80
N SER A 116 7.35 -4.85 -2.57
CA SER A 116 7.32 -3.48 -3.09
C SER A 116 8.59 -3.16 -3.87
N LYS A 117 8.55 -2.10 -4.68
CA LYS A 117 9.74 -1.58 -5.40
C LYS A 117 10.83 -1.09 -4.45
N GLN A 118 10.53 -0.89 -3.17
CA GLN A 118 11.51 -0.56 -2.13
C GLN A 118 12.42 -1.74 -1.74
N GLY A 119 12.17 -2.94 -2.26
CA GLY A 119 12.88 -4.16 -1.84
C GLY A 119 12.38 -4.75 -0.52
N PHE A 120 11.21 -4.35 -0.07
CA PHE A 120 10.56 -4.89 1.12
C PHE A 120 9.56 -6.00 0.79
N THR A 121 9.33 -6.88 1.77
CA THR A 121 8.20 -7.81 1.79
C THR A 121 7.35 -7.50 3.01
N TYR A 122 6.13 -7.07 2.78
CA TYR A 122 5.11 -6.88 3.83
C TYR A 122 4.32 -8.18 3.97
N VAL A 123 4.08 -8.62 5.19
CA VAL A 123 3.34 -9.87 5.45
C VAL A 123 2.22 -9.62 6.44
N PHE A 124 1.00 -9.96 6.03
CA PHE A 124 -0.21 -9.72 6.80
C PHE A 124 -0.97 -11.04 7.03
N ASP A 125 -1.72 -11.11 8.13
CA ASP A 125 -2.83 -12.04 8.23
C ASP A 125 -3.81 -11.71 7.10
N ARG A 126 -4.07 -12.66 6.20
CA ARG A 126 -4.85 -12.36 5.00
C ARG A 126 -6.35 -12.17 5.24
N ILE A 127 -6.83 -12.53 6.45
CA ILE A 127 -8.23 -12.35 6.86
C ILE A 127 -8.44 -10.96 7.43
N THR A 128 -7.53 -10.54 8.33
CA THR A 128 -7.69 -9.31 9.13
C THR A 128 -6.90 -8.11 8.65
N GLY A 129 -5.84 -8.33 7.88
CA GLY A 129 -4.89 -7.30 7.47
C GLY A 129 -3.87 -6.92 8.55
N GLU A 130 -3.90 -7.59 9.71
CA GLU A 130 -2.93 -7.34 10.77
C GLU A 130 -1.52 -7.78 10.33
N PRO A 131 -0.49 -6.94 10.53
CA PRO A 131 0.89 -7.32 10.22
C PRO A 131 1.34 -8.54 11.02
N VAL A 132 1.92 -9.53 10.34
CA VAL A 132 2.46 -10.74 10.99
C VAL A 132 3.68 -10.42 11.87
N TRP A 133 4.49 -9.48 11.45
CA TRP A 133 5.60 -8.90 12.22
C TRP A 133 5.44 -7.39 12.28
N PRO A 134 5.97 -6.72 13.31
CA PRO A 134 5.82 -5.29 13.44
C PRO A 134 6.28 -4.53 12.20
N ILE A 135 5.48 -3.54 11.79
CA ILE A 135 5.84 -2.54 10.80
C ILE A 135 6.01 -1.23 11.57
N GLU A 136 7.18 -0.62 11.46
CA GLU A 136 7.55 0.56 12.22
C GLU A 136 7.44 1.82 11.36
N GLU A 137 6.73 2.83 11.85
CA GLU A 137 6.77 4.16 11.27
C GLU A 137 8.11 4.81 11.60
N ARG A 138 8.94 5.04 10.59
CA ARG A 138 10.26 5.66 10.74
C ARG A 138 10.31 7.01 10.06
N ALA A 139 10.93 7.99 10.73
CA ALA A 139 11.15 9.31 10.17
C ALA A 139 11.99 9.24 8.88
N VAL A 140 11.58 10.01 7.89
CA VAL A 140 12.26 10.12 6.59
C VAL A 140 12.59 11.59 6.30
N PRO A 141 13.61 11.87 5.46
CA PRO A 141 13.96 13.23 5.10
C PRO A 141 12.80 13.93 4.38
N PRO A 142 12.60 15.24 4.62
CA PRO A 142 11.63 16.03 3.87
C PRO A 142 12.06 16.16 2.40
N SER A 143 11.09 16.38 1.51
CA SER A 143 11.42 16.74 0.13
C SER A 143 12.08 18.13 0.06
N SER A 144 13.08 18.26 -0.80
CA SER A 144 13.69 19.55 -1.14
C SER A 144 13.08 20.17 -2.41
N VAL A 145 12.12 19.51 -3.04
CA VAL A 145 11.48 19.97 -4.29
C VAL A 145 10.39 21.01 -3.95
N PRO A 146 10.42 22.19 -4.59
CA PRO A 146 9.43 23.23 -4.32
C PRO A 146 7.99 22.73 -4.56
N GLY A 147 7.13 22.94 -3.57
CA GLY A 147 5.72 22.56 -3.61
C GLY A 147 5.41 21.15 -3.12
N GLU A 148 6.41 20.30 -2.91
CA GLU A 148 6.21 18.98 -2.30
C GLU A 148 6.24 19.05 -0.78
N VAL A 149 5.42 18.21 -0.16
CA VAL A 149 5.40 17.97 1.28
C VAL A 149 5.41 16.45 1.49
N ALA A 150 6.61 15.88 1.67
CA ALA A 150 6.75 14.46 1.96
C ALA A 150 6.06 14.10 3.28
N SER A 151 5.53 12.89 3.38
CA SER A 151 5.09 12.37 4.69
C SER A 151 6.28 12.35 5.66
N PRO A 152 6.09 12.73 6.92
CA PRO A 152 7.19 12.77 7.89
C PRO A 152 7.73 11.39 8.26
N THR A 153 6.93 10.35 8.08
CA THR A 153 7.29 8.95 8.34
C THR A 153 6.90 8.05 7.18
N GLN A 154 7.52 6.87 7.15
CA GLN A 154 7.16 5.79 6.23
C GLN A 154 7.16 4.46 6.98
N PRO A 155 6.33 3.48 6.54
CA PRO A 155 6.24 2.16 7.17
C PRO A 155 7.41 1.25 6.74
N PHE A 156 8.15 0.74 7.72
CA PHE A 156 9.26 -0.19 7.51
C PHE A 156 8.95 -1.54 8.15
N PRO A 157 8.81 -2.64 7.37
CA PRO A 157 8.62 -3.96 7.94
C PRO A 157 9.89 -4.42 8.66
N THR A 158 9.74 -5.03 9.84
CA THR A 158 10.87 -5.55 10.61
C THR A 158 11.30 -6.94 10.16
N LYS A 159 10.40 -7.68 9.52
CA LYS A 159 10.62 -9.01 8.94
C LYS A 159 9.72 -9.23 7.72
N PRO A 160 10.16 -10.07 6.74
CA PRO A 160 11.54 -10.54 6.57
C PRO A 160 12.52 -9.38 6.32
N ALA A 161 13.81 -9.68 6.32
CA ALA A 161 14.82 -8.66 5.94
C ALA A 161 14.57 -8.20 4.51
N PRO A 162 14.90 -6.94 4.18
CA PRO A 162 14.86 -6.46 2.79
C PRO A 162 15.66 -7.39 1.87
N PHE A 163 15.13 -7.64 0.67
CA PHE A 163 15.79 -8.49 -0.31
C PHE A 163 16.75 -7.72 -1.23
N GLU A 164 16.76 -6.39 -1.14
CA GLU A 164 17.65 -5.49 -1.85
C GLU A 164 18.37 -4.56 -0.87
N PRO A 165 19.60 -4.08 -1.21
CA PRO A 165 20.30 -3.08 -0.41
C PRO A 165 19.46 -1.81 -0.29
N GLN A 166 19.38 -1.27 0.92
CA GLN A 166 18.66 -0.04 1.19
C GLN A 166 19.63 1.14 1.10
N GLY A 167 19.45 1.99 0.09
CA GLY A 167 20.27 3.17 -0.16
C GLY A 167 21.18 3.05 -1.38
N ILE A 168 21.82 4.16 -1.70
CA ILE A 168 22.82 4.27 -2.79
C ILE A 168 24.20 4.04 -2.17
N SER A 169 24.93 3.05 -2.66
CA SER A 169 26.32 2.76 -2.25
C SER A 169 27.30 3.61 -3.05
#